data_f86d9356997e15b1d4a01be57a223f02
#
_entry.id   f86d9356997e15b1d4a01be57a223f02
#
_cell.length_a   1.000
_cell.length_b   1.000
_cell.length_c   1.000
_cell.angle_alpha   90.00
_cell.angle_beta   90.00
_cell.angle_gamma   90.00
#
_symmetry.space_group_name_H-M   'P 1'
#
loop_
_entity.id
_entity.type
_entity.pdbx_description
1 polymer ?
#
loop_
_entity_poly.entity_id
_entity_poly.type
_entity_poly.pdbx_seq_one_letter_code
_entity_poly.pdbx_strand_id
1 'polypeptide(L)'
;MNRIAIASLLAALAAFPAAAQQPKANIGYIGAADFTPLFVAKDKGFFDKHGLDATLTRAQIAPNVGAAVISGDLQIGMGTAPNLLHAAEGGLPLVAIAGASRMKKNNPIAGLVGRTGVAIKTASDLRGKTIASPGLNTMLTEMLEKWLYDHKVARNEFTMVEVVFPQQHDMLKSGKVDAAITIEPFRSKIISDGTGFKIADYVGEVNPDLLAVLWMARRDWAEANPAAVRAFRAAYAEAIEWCAKNPEESKKIQAKYLGFASPVLPDYGVEVKLSDVEFFEKVERELGKLRAPVDVSKLVWK
;
A
#
# COMPACT_ATOMS: atom_id res chain seq x y z
N MET A 1 -48.41 -39.35 -60.42
CA MET A 1 -47.84 -37.99 -60.33
C MET A 1 -47.98 -37.51 -58.89
N ASN A 2 -46.96 -37.77 -58.04
CA ASN A 2 -46.96 -37.37 -56.65
C ASN A 2 -45.82 -36.36 -56.44
N ARG A 3 -46.18 -35.15 -56.14
CA ARG A 3 -45.23 -34.06 -55.72
C ARG A 3 -45.00 -34.12 -54.21
N ILE A 4 -43.80 -34.53 -53.81
CA ILE A 4 -43.33 -34.47 -52.43
C ILE A 4 -42.80 -33.05 -52.21
N ALA A 5 -43.45 -32.31 -51.36
CA ALA A 5 -42.98 -31.00 -50.90
C ALA A 5 -42.00 -31.21 -49.72
N ILE A 6 -40.74 -30.84 -49.94
CA ILE A 6 -39.70 -30.81 -48.90
C ILE A 6 -39.81 -29.47 -48.16
N ALA A 7 -40.31 -29.51 -46.95
CA ALA A 7 -40.30 -28.35 -46.07
C ALA A 7 -38.94 -28.20 -45.40
N SER A 8 -38.16 -27.19 -45.80
CA SER A 8 -36.89 -26.83 -45.19
C SER A 8 -37.14 -26.08 -43.85
N LEU A 9 -36.88 -26.78 -42.77
CA LEU A 9 -36.95 -26.20 -41.40
C LEU A 9 -35.62 -25.42 -41.16
N LEU A 10 -35.63 -24.11 -41.32
CA LEU A 10 -34.52 -23.27 -40.88
C LEU A 10 -34.53 -23.20 -39.35
N ALA A 11 -33.60 -23.93 -38.72
CA ALA A 11 -33.29 -23.78 -37.31
C ALA A 11 -32.49 -22.48 -37.12
N ALA A 12 -33.14 -21.43 -36.63
CA ALA A 12 -32.46 -20.23 -36.13
C ALA A 12 -31.69 -20.58 -34.84
N LEU A 13 -30.38 -20.80 -34.98
CA LEU A 13 -29.50 -20.83 -33.81
C LEU A 13 -29.51 -19.43 -33.17
N ALA A 14 -30.25 -19.28 -32.08
CA ALA A 14 -30.11 -18.15 -31.20
C ALA A 14 -28.68 -18.20 -30.61
N ALA A 15 -27.79 -17.37 -31.10
CA ALA A 15 -26.47 -17.14 -30.53
C ALA A 15 -26.74 -16.42 -29.18
N PHE A 16 -26.82 -17.18 -28.07
CA PHE A 16 -26.71 -16.61 -26.75
C PHE A 16 -25.32 -15.96 -26.67
N PRO A 17 -25.23 -14.66 -26.30
CA PRO A 17 -23.93 -14.08 -26.03
C PRO A 17 -23.31 -14.90 -24.87
N ALA A 18 -22.19 -15.56 -25.15
CA ALA A 18 -21.40 -16.18 -24.10
C ALA A 18 -21.14 -15.10 -23.06
N ALA A 19 -21.66 -15.24 -21.85
CA ALA A 19 -21.36 -14.34 -20.77
C ALA A 19 -19.83 -14.33 -20.64
N ALA A 20 -19.21 -13.22 -21.03
CA ALA A 20 -17.77 -13.09 -20.96
C ALA A 20 -17.37 -13.35 -19.50
N GLN A 21 -16.57 -14.39 -19.29
CA GLN A 21 -16.11 -14.76 -17.96
C GLN A 21 -15.42 -13.54 -17.34
N GLN A 22 -15.84 -13.15 -16.13
CA GLN A 22 -15.24 -12.02 -15.43
C GLN A 22 -13.73 -12.22 -15.33
N PRO A 23 -12.91 -11.20 -15.62
CA PRO A 23 -11.47 -11.29 -15.42
C PRO A 23 -11.17 -11.59 -13.95
N LYS A 24 -10.20 -12.48 -13.74
CA LYS A 24 -9.76 -12.85 -12.40
C LYS A 24 -8.54 -12.07 -11.98
N ALA A 25 -8.48 -11.65 -10.71
CA ALA A 25 -7.30 -11.05 -10.13
C ALA A 25 -7.06 -11.55 -8.71
N ASN A 26 -5.86 -12.05 -8.47
CA ASN A 26 -5.36 -12.31 -7.13
C ASN A 26 -4.66 -11.05 -6.62
N ILE A 27 -5.15 -10.50 -5.50
CA ILE A 27 -4.76 -9.18 -4.99
C ILE A 27 -3.99 -9.35 -3.69
N GLY A 28 -2.71 -8.95 -3.70
CA GLY A 28 -1.81 -9.07 -2.56
C GLY A 28 -1.82 -7.85 -1.65
N TYR A 29 -1.89 -8.07 -0.34
CA TYR A 29 -1.87 -7.02 0.69
C TYR A 29 -1.14 -7.49 1.96
N ILE A 30 -0.83 -6.56 2.87
CA ILE A 30 -0.35 -6.83 4.23
C ILE A 30 -1.39 -6.42 5.28
N GLY A 31 -1.20 -6.84 6.53
CA GLY A 31 -2.12 -6.52 7.62
C GLY A 31 -2.00 -5.09 8.12
N ALA A 32 -2.54 -4.10 7.39
CA ALA A 32 -2.55 -2.69 7.75
C ALA A 32 -3.90 -2.03 7.46
N ALA A 33 -4.19 -0.93 8.15
CA ALA A 33 -5.42 -0.16 8.00
C ALA A 33 -5.57 0.49 6.61
N ASP A 34 -4.46 0.67 5.90
CA ASP A 34 -4.38 1.20 4.54
C ASP A 34 -5.25 0.43 3.54
N PHE A 35 -5.55 -0.82 3.82
CA PHE A 35 -6.30 -1.71 2.93
C PHE A 35 -7.77 -1.88 3.31
N THR A 36 -8.30 -1.07 4.24
CA THR A 36 -9.73 -1.13 4.61
C THR A 36 -10.68 -1.05 3.42
N PRO A 37 -10.49 -0.14 2.42
CA PRO A 37 -11.35 -0.14 1.25
C PRO A 37 -11.29 -1.43 0.41
N LEU A 38 -10.14 -2.14 0.39
CA LEU A 38 -10.03 -3.45 -0.27
C LEU A 38 -10.95 -4.48 0.39
N PHE A 39 -10.96 -4.50 1.73
CA PHE A 39 -11.81 -5.40 2.50
C PHE A 39 -13.29 -5.06 2.32
N VAL A 40 -13.63 -3.78 2.31
CA VAL A 40 -14.98 -3.29 2.04
C VAL A 40 -15.41 -3.68 0.62
N ALA A 41 -14.56 -3.47 -0.39
CA ALA A 41 -14.86 -3.85 -1.76
C ALA A 41 -15.19 -5.35 -1.88
N LYS A 42 -14.46 -6.20 -1.16
CA LYS A 42 -14.71 -7.65 -1.14
C LYS A 42 -15.98 -7.99 -0.36
N ASP A 43 -16.13 -7.45 0.85
CA ASP A 43 -17.23 -7.78 1.76
C ASP A 43 -18.60 -7.32 1.26
N LYS A 44 -18.63 -6.16 0.57
CA LYS A 44 -19.85 -5.56 -0.01
C LYS A 44 -20.11 -5.99 -1.46
N GLY A 45 -19.25 -6.84 -2.05
CA GLY A 45 -19.42 -7.34 -3.41
C GLY A 45 -19.15 -6.31 -4.51
N PHE A 46 -18.40 -5.22 -4.22
CA PHE A 46 -18.13 -4.19 -5.23
C PHE A 46 -17.25 -4.71 -6.36
N PHE A 47 -16.35 -5.67 -6.10
CA PHE A 47 -15.59 -6.30 -7.18
C PHE A 47 -16.50 -7.02 -8.17
N ASP A 48 -17.43 -7.84 -7.66
CA ASP A 48 -18.39 -8.58 -8.50
C ASP A 48 -19.31 -7.61 -9.26
N LYS A 49 -19.77 -6.54 -8.59
CA LYS A 49 -20.58 -5.47 -9.18
C LYS A 49 -19.87 -4.81 -10.38
N HIS A 50 -18.57 -4.58 -10.29
CA HIS A 50 -17.76 -3.98 -11.35
C HIS A 50 -17.17 -4.99 -12.33
N GLY A 51 -17.50 -6.28 -12.20
CA GLY A 51 -17.10 -7.32 -13.14
C GLY A 51 -15.68 -7.83 -12.95
N LEU A 52 -15.20 -7.91 -11.71
CA LEU A 52 -13.90 -8.48 -11.35
C LEU A 52 -14.07 -9.62 -10.34
N ASP A 53 -13.65 -10.84 -10.71
CA ASP A 53 -13.51 -11.95 -9.76
C ASP A 53 -12.21 -11.78 -8.97
N ALA A 54 -12.32 -11.15 -7.78
CA ALA A 54 -11.17 -10.78 -6.96
C ALA A 54 -10.94 -11.77 -5.80
N THR A 55 -9.74 -12.32 -5.71
CA THR A 55 -9.25 -13.09 -4.57
C THR A 55 -8.24 -12.26 -3.78
N LEU A 56 -8.36 -12.24 -2.44
CA LEU A 56 -7.45 -11.47 -1.57
C LEU A 56 -6.42 -12.40 -0.92
N THR A 57 -5.14 -12.08 -1.08
CA THR A 57 -4.01 -12.85 -0.53
C THR A 57 -3.20 -11.99 0.43
N ARG A 58 -3.18 -12.39 1.72
CA ARG A 58 -2.41 -11.70 2.75
C ARG A 58 -0.97 -12.19 2.79
N ALA A 59 -0.02 -11.27 2.63
CA ALA A 59 1.40 -11.51 2.88
C ALA A 59 1.80 -11.05 4.29
N GLN A 60 2.91 -11.59 4.81
CA GLN A 60 3.44 -11.20 6.11
C GLN A 60 4.19 -9.86 6.05
N ILE A 61 4.92 -9.63 4.96
CA ILE A 61 5.73 -8.43 4.72
C ILE A 61 5.54 -7.90 3.29
N ALA A 62 5.68 -6.60 3.11
CA ALA A 62 5.47 -5.94 1.82
C ALA A 62 6.40 -6.43 0.69
N PRO A 63 7.70 -6.72 0.90
CA PRO A 63 8.58 -7.24 -0.15
C PRO A 63 8.07 -8.52 -0.81
N ASN A 64 7.40 -9.41 -0.06
CA ASN A 64 6.82 -10.63 -0.62
C ASN A 64 5.70 -10.35 -1.61
N VAL A 65 4.91 -9.28 -1.42
CA VAL A 65 3.88 -8.86 -2.37
C VAL A 65 4.51 -8.41 -3.68
N GLY A 66 5.55 -7.58 -3.63
CA GLY A 66 6.28 -7.13 -4.81
C GLY A 66 6.86 -8.29 -5.62
N ALA A 67 7.52 -9.22 -4.95
CA ALA A 67 8.07 -10.41 -5.59
C ALA A 67 6.98 -11.27 -6.27
N ALA A 68 5.83 -11.47 -5.60
CA ALA A 68 4.71 -12.24 -6.13
C ALA A 68 4.01 -11.55 -7.32
N VAL A 69 4.01 -10.22 -7.38
CA VAL A 69 3.53 -9.48 -8.58
C VAL A 69 4.51 -9.67 -9.74
N ILE A 70 5.81 -9.60 -9.49
CA ILE A 70 6.84 -9.78 -10.52
C ILE A 70 6.79 -11.21 -11.08
N SER A 71 6.62 -12.25 -10.24
CA SER A 71 6.50 -13.65 -10.68
C SER A 71 5.18 -13.94 -11.42
N GLY A 72 4.13 -13.11 -11.22
CA GLY A 72 2.80 -13.30 -11.76
C GLY A 72 1.85 -14.11 -10.89
N ASP A 73 2.28 -14.52 -9.68
CA ASP A 73 1.42 -15.19 -8.70
C ASP A 73 0.30 -14.28 -8.18
N LEU A 74 0.58 -12.98 -8.15
CA LEU A 74 -0.39 -11.92 -7.91
C LEU A 74 -0.53 -11.05 -9.16
N GLN A 75 -1.75 -10.75 -9.55
CA GLN A 75 -2.03 -9.84 -10.67
C GLN A 75 -1.94 -8.37 -10.23
N ILE A 76 -2.40 -8.10 -9.01
CA ILE A 76 -2.37 -6.78 -8.38
C ILE A 76 -1.74 -6.93 -7.00
N GLY A 77 -0.87 -6.03 -6.63
CA GLY A 77 -0.25 -6.03 -5.31
C GLY A 77 -0.13 -4.63 -4.73
N MET A 78 -0.13 -4.55 -3.39
CA MET A 78 0.24 -3.31 -2.73
C MET A 78 1.70 -2.99 -2.98
N GLY A 79 2.01 -1.73 -3.08
CA GLY A 79 3.36 -1.21 -3.20
C GLY A 79 3.45 0.24 -2.79
N THR A 80 4.62 0.82 -3.00
CA THR A 80 4.92 2.22 -2.74
C THR A 80 5.66 2.81 -3.95
N ALA A 81 5.74 4.13 -4.06
CA ALA A 81 6.51 4.75 -5.13
C ALA A 81 8.00 4.31 -5.13
N PRO A 82 8.70 4.19 -3.99
CA PRO A 82 10.02 3.56 -3.94
C PRO A 82 10.09 2.17 -4.59
N ASN A 83 9.11 1.31 -4.35
CA ASN A 83 9.11 -0.02 -4.97
C ASN A 83 9.06 0.06 -6.50
N LEU A 84 8.28 1.00 -7.06
CA LEU A 84 8.22 1.21 -8.51
C LEU A 84 9.55 1.76 -9.06
N LEU A 85 10.18 2.70 -8.35
CA LEU A 85 11.44 3.31 -8.75
C LEU A 85 12.56 2.28 -8.79
N HIS A 86 12.73 1.50 -7.74
CA HIS A 86 13.73 0.43 -7.70
C HIS A 86 13.43 -0.70 -8.71
N ALA A 87 12.16 -1.05 -8.92
CA ALA A 87 11.79 -1.99 -9.95
C ALA A 87 12.18 -1.48 -11.35
N ALA A 88 11.91 -0.20 -11.63
CA ALA A 88 12.26 0.44 -12.90
C ALA A 88 13.78 0.51 -13.11
N GLU A 89 14.55 0.90 -12.08
CA GLU A 89 16.02 0.88 -12.13
C GLU A 89 16.56 -0.54 -12.40
N GLY A 90 15.92 -1.56 -11.84
CA GLY A 90 16.22 -2.98 -12.09
C GLY A 90 15.67 -3.53 -13.41
N GLY A 91 15.01 -2.70 -14.25
CA GLY A 91 14.43 -3.13 -15.52
C GLY A 91 13.15 -3.98 -15.38
N LEU A 92 12.51 -3.99 -14.19
CA LEU A 92 11.30 -4.76 -13.94
C LEU A 92 10.06 -3.95 -14.35
N PRO A 93 9.12 -4.54 -15.10
CA PRO A 93 8.01 -3.82 -15.72
C PRO A 93 6.80 -3.64 -14.79
N LEU A 94 6.98 -2.96 -13.66
CA LEU A 94 5.88 -2.61 -12.75
C LEU A 94 5.30 -1.24 -13.09
N VAL A 95 3.98 -1.10 -12.85
CA VAL A 95 3.25 0.16 -12.98
C VAL A 95 2.27 0.34 -11.82
N ALA A 96 2.08 1.58 -11.38
CA ALA A 96 1.00 1.95 -10.47
C ALA A 96 -0.31 1.98 -11.26
N ILE A 97 -1.30 1.22 -10.82
CA ILE A 97 -2.63 1.18 -11.44
C ILE A 97 -3.68 1.97 -10.66
N ALA A 98 -3.46 2.18 -9.35
CA ALA A 98 -4.31 2.99 -8.49
C ALA A 98 -3.56 3.43 -7.24
N GLY A 99 -3.98 4.52 -6.60
CA GLY A 99 -3.63 4.85 -5.23
C GLY A 99 -4.39 3.97 -4.24
N ALA A 100 -3.91 3.92 -2.99
CA ALA A 100 -4.57 3.23 -1.90
C ALA A 100 -4.77 4.15 -0.70
N SER A 101 -3.69 4.60 -0.07
CA SER A 101 -3.76 5.51 1.07
C SER A 101 -2.81 6.69 0.93
N ARG A 102 -3.16 7.78 1.61
CA ARG A 102 -2.32 8.97 1.74
C ARG A 102 -2.06 9.26 3.22
N MET A 103 -0.86 9.70 3.52
CA MET A 103 -0.51 10.22 4.84
C MET A 103 -0.55 11.74 4.79
N LYS A 104 -1.48 12.33 5.54
CA LYS A 104 -1.63 13.76 5.66
C LYS A 104 -1.09 14.26 6.99
N LYS A 105 -0.52 15.46 6.98
CA LYS A 105 0.01 16.10 8.19
C LYS A 105 -1.04 16.25 9.30
N ASN A 106 -2.29 16.48 8.95
CA ASN A 106 -3.41 16.62 9.90
C ASN A 106 -4.06 15.28 10.30
N ASN A 107 -3.65 14.17 9.70
CA ASN A 107 -4.09 12.81 10.04
C ASN A 107 -2.87 11.86 10.08
N PRO A 108 -1.96 12.01 11.06
CA PRO A 108 -0.70 11.26 11.10
C PRO A 108 -0.95 9.83 11.62
N ILE A 109 -1.13 8.88 10.71
CA ILE A 109 -1.30 7.46 11.03
C ILE A 109 0.02 6.72 11.26
N ALA A 110 1.15 7.34 10.91
CA ALA A 110 2.50 6.83 11.15
C ALA A 110 3.35 7.87 11.87
N GLY A 111 4.37 7.41 12.57
CA GLY A 111 5.29 8.30 13.26
C GLY A 111 6.45 7.57 13.91
N LEU A 112 7.34 8.35 14.48
CA LEU A 112 8.45 7.87 15.29
C LEU A 112 8.06 7.94 16.77
N VAL A 113 8.17 6.82 17.47
CA VAL A 113 7.98 6.72 18.92
C VAL A 113 9.31 6.38 19.60
N GLY A 114 9.54 6.95 20.76
CA GLY A 114 10.69 6.67 21.60
C GLY A 114 10.31 5.75 22.77
N ARG A 115 11.24 4.95 23.22
CA ARG A 115 11.09 4.12 24.42
C ARG A 115 11.04 5.01 25.68
N THR A 116 10.09 4.75 26.57
CA THR A 116 10.04 5.43 27.89
C THR A 116 11.37 5.24 28.63
N GLY A 117 11.86 6.32 29.23
CA GLY A 117 13.14 6.38 29.93
C GLY A 117 14.36 6.70 29.06
N VAL A 118 14.19 6.86 27.73
CA VAL A 118 15.26 7.36 26.82
C VAL A 118 15.03 8.84 26.54
N ALA A 119 16.10 9.63 26.65
CA ALA A 119 16.05 11.06 26.35
C ALA A 119 16.19 11.28 24.82
N ILE A 120 15.07 11.37 24.13
CA ILE A 120 15.00 11.72 22.70
C ILE A 120 13.96 12.83 22.57
N LYS A 121 14.39 14.04 22.24
CA LYS A 121 13.52 15.22 22.05
C LYS A 121 13.62 15.79 20.64
N THR A 122 14.75 15.60 19.98
CA THR A 122 15.08 16.13 18.66
C THR A 122 15.63 15.03 17.75
N ALA A 123 15.70 15.28 16.48
CA ALA A 123 16.34 14.38 15.51
C ALA A 123 17.80 14.06 15.89
N SER A 124 18.53 15.05 16.44
CA SER A 124 19.93 14.89 16.84
C SER A 124 20.12 13.88 17.98
N ASP A 125 19.13 13.70 18.84
CA ASP A 125 19.18 12.73 19.94
C ASP A 125 19.09 11.27 19.47
N LEU A 126 18.79 11.06 18.20
CA LEU A 126 18.78 9.74 17.56
C LEU A 126 20.17 9.25 17.19
N ARG A 127 21.21 10.10 17.28
CA ARG A 127 22.59 9.65 17.10
C ARG A 127 22.97 8.58 18.11
N GLY A 128 23.56 7.49 17.64
CA GLY A 128 23.93 6.33 18.43
C GLY A 128 22.75 5.47 18.90
N LYS A 129 21.51 5.77 18.49
CA LYS A 129 20.32 5.00 18.89
C LYS A 129 20.02 3.86 17.94
N THR A 130 19.34 2.85 18.46
CA THR A 130 18.80 1.74 17.67
C THR A 130 17.32 1.97 17.42
N ILE A 131 16.93 2.00 16.13
CA ILE A 131 15.58 2.30 15.68
C ILE A 131 14.98 1.05 15.04
N ALA A 132 13.85 0.58 15.54
CA ALA A 132 13.07 -0.48 14.89
C ALA A 132 12.37 0.06 13.63
N SER A 133 12.52 -0.64 12.52
CA SER A 133 11.87 -0.34 11.25
C SER A 133 11.03 -1.53 10.79
N PRO A 134 9.85 -1.34 10.18
CA PRO A 134 9.04 -2.44 9.63
C PRO A 134 9.67 -3.12 8.41
N GLY A 135 10.76 -2.55 7.89
CA GLY A 135 11.55 -3.02 6.77
C GLY A 135 12.53 -1.95 6.31
N LEU A 136 13.77 -2.32 6.04
CA LEU A 136 14.86 -1.36 5.73
C LEU A 136 14.67 -0.62 4.40
N ASN A 137 13.91 -1.20 3.46
CA ASN A 137 13.61 -0.60 2.15
C ASN A 137 12.11 -0.33 2.01
N THR A 138 11.53 0.38 2.99
CA THR A 138 10.13 0.77 2.96
C THR A 138 10.01 2.29 2.89
N MET A 139 8.89 2.77 2.36
CA MET A 139 8.58 4.20 2.29
C MET A 139 8.71 4.88 3.66
N LEU A 140 8.26 4.25 4.73
CA LEU A 140 8.36 4.81 6.09
C LEU A 140 9.81 5.00 6.54
N THR A 141 10.68 4.03 6.21
CA THR A 141 12.11 4.10 6.50
C THR A 141 12.78 5.23 5.72
N GLU A 142 12.47 5.35 4.45
CA GLU A 142 13.01 6.39 3.58
C GLU A 142 12.57 7.79 3.99
N MET A 143 11.31 7.94 4.40
CA MET A 143 10.83 9.20 4.96
C MET A 143 11.54 9.57 6.26
N LEU A 144 11.84 8.58 7.14
CA LEU A 144 12.64 8.86 8.33
C LEU A 144 14.08 9.24 7.97
N GLU A 145 14.72 8.53 7.03
CA GLU A 145 16.06 8.86 6.58
C GLU A 145 16.11 10.26 5.95
N LYS A 146 15.09 10.63 5.15
CA LYS A 146 14.96 12.00 4.60
C LYS A 146 14.81 13.03 5.72
N TRP A 147 13.92 12.79 6.66
CA TRP A 147 13.71 13.69 7.81
C TRP A 147 14.99 13.86 8.62
N LEU A 148 15.74 12.80 8.91
CA LEU A 148 17.02 12.84 9.60
C LEU A 148 18.09 13.57 8.79
N TYR A 149 18.16 13.32 7.48
CA TYR A 149 19.07 14.02 6.57
C TYR A 149 18.83 15.53 6.59
N ASP A 150 17.57 15.96 6.54
CA ASP A 150 17.21 17.39 6.62
C ASP A 150 17.61 18.02 7.96
N HIS A 151 17.60 17.22 9.04
CA HIS A 151 18.04 17.60 10.38
C HIS A 151 19.56 17.38 10.62
N LYS A 152 20.34 17.12 9.56
CA LYS A 152 21.79 16.93 9.63
C LYS A 152 22.23 15.73 10.48
N VAL A 153 21.44 14.67 10.50
CA VAL A 153 21.78 13.36 11.08
C VAL A 153 22.07 12.40 9.93
N ALA A 154 23.32 11.97 9.80
CA ALA A 154 23.76 11.09 8.73
C ALA A 154 23.32 9.64 8.97
N ARG A 155 23.15 8.88 7.88
CA ARG A 155 22.66 7.47 7.92
C ARG A 155 23.54 6.56 8.80
N ASN A 156 24.82 6.82 8.89
CA ASN A 156 25.78 6.05 9.69
C ASN A 156 25.83 6.47 11.17
N GLU A 157 25.08 7.48 11.58
CA GLU A 157 25.06 7.93 12.99
C GLU A 157 24.00 7.23 13.85
N PHE A 158 23.19 6.34 13.28
CA PHE A 158 22.18 5.53 13.99
C PHE A 158 22.09 4.12 13.40
N THR A 159 21.54 3.19 14.17
CA THR A 159 21.34 1.80 13.74
C THR A 159 19.86 1.55 13.46
N MET A 160 19.55 0.90 12.35
CA MET A 160 18.20 0.38 12.09
C MET A 160 18.21 -1.14 12.15
N VAL A 161 17.14 -1.69 12.75
CA VAL A 161 16.87 -3.13 12.80
C VAL A 161 15.47 -3.43 12.31
N GLU A 162 15.29 -4.49 11.54
CA GLU A 162 13.97 -4.89 11.07
C GLU A 162 13.16 -5.51 12.20
N VAL A 163 12.01 -4.93 12.48
CA VAL A 163 11.05 -5.40 13.48
C VAL A 163 9.63 -5.14 12.97
N VAL A 164 8.90 -6.20 12.69
CA VAL A 164 7.50 -6.09 12.23
C VAL A 164 6.62 -5.39 13.28
N PHE A 165 5.63 -4.63 12.85
CA PHE A 165 4.81 -3.78 13.72
C PHE A 165 4.31 -4.47 15.01
N PRO A 166 3.76 -5.70 14.98
CA PRO A 166 3.26 -6.35 16.20
C PRO A 166 4.33 -6.60 17.26
N GLN A 167 5.61 -6.71 16.88
CA GLN A 167 6.74 -6.99 17.79
C GLN A 167 7.40 -5.73 18.33
N GLN A 168 7.15 -4.56 17.74
CA GLN A 168 7.83 -3.31 18.10
C GLN A 168 7.56 -2.89 19.55
N HIS A 169 6.34 -3.12 20.05
CA HIS A 169 6.00 -2.86 21.44
C HIS A 169 6.93 -3.62 22.41
N ASP A 170 7.11 -4.91 22.22
CA ASP A 170 7.93 -5.73 23.12
C ASP A 170 9.43 -5.44 22.97
N MET A 171 9.88 -5.05 21.79
CA MET A 171 11.24 -4.61 21.54
C MET A 171 11.57 -3.29 22.25
N LEU A 172 10.63 -2.33 22.23
CA LEU A 172 10.75 -1.10 23.02
C LEU A 172 10.73 -1.40 24.52
N LYS A 173 9.74 -2.17 24.98
CA LYS A 173 9.57 -2.51 26.41
C LYS A 173 10.77 -3.24 26.99
N SER A 174 11.40 -4.12 26.24
CA SER A 174 12.61 -4.86 26.66
C SER A 174 13.89 -4.05 26.53
N GLY A 175 13.85 -2.84 25.98
CA GLY A 175 15.03 -1.99 25.78
C GLY A 175 15.97 -2.44 24.68
N LYS A 176 15.54 -3.37 23.82
CA LYS A 176 16.33 -3.84 22.66
C LYS A 176 16.42 -2.79 21.56
N VAL A 177 15.46 -1.85 21.51
CA VAL A 177 15.49 -0.69 20.64
C VAL A 177 15.13 0.58 21.44
N ASP A 178 15.64 1.72 20.99
CA ASP A 178 15.43 3.02 21.64
C ASP A 178 14.24 3.76 21.04
N ALA A 179 13.94 3.52 19.77
CA ALA A 179 12.83 4.12 19.05
C ALA A 179 12.26 3.13 18.02
N ALA A 180 11.06 3.42 17.52
CA ALA A 180 10.41 2.62 16.49
C ALA A 180 9.66 3.49 15.48
N ILE A 181 9.80 3.14 14.20
CA ILE A 181 8.92 3.58 13.12
C ILE A 181 7.65 2.75 13.19
N THR A 182 6.53 3.35 13.53
CA THR A 182 5.30 2.60 13.76
C THR A 182 4.08 3.28 13.13
N ILE A 183 3.01 2.50 12.99
CA ILE A 183 1.72 2.94 12.43
C ILE A 183 0.58 2.61 13.39
N GLU A 184 -0.62 3.17 13.12
CA GLU A 184 -1.83 2.76 13.81
C GLU A 184 -2.24 1.31 13.47
N PRO A 185 -2.76 0.52 14.45
CA PRO A 185 -3.07 0.88 15.82
C PRO A 185 -1.89 0.68 16.80
N PHE A 186 -0.74 0.21 16.34
CA PHE A 186 0.42 -0.13 17.18
C PHE A 186 1.00 1.11 17.87
N ARG A 187 1.01 2.25 17.16
CA ARG A 187 1.44 3.54 17.67
C ARG A 187 0.63 3.96 18.91
N SER A 188 -0.70 3.97 18.76
CA SER A 188 -1.60 4.32 19.87
C SER A 188 -1.43 3.38 21.07
N LYS A 189 -1.25 2.08 20.83
CA LYS A 189 -1.00 1.11 21.90
C LYS A 189 0.29 1.41 22.67
N ILE A 190 1.41 1.61 21.98
CA ILE A 190 2.72 1.90 22.57
C ILE A 190 2.66 3.17 23.46
N ILE A 191 1.92 4.18 23.01
CA ILE A 191 1.79 5.44 23.74
C ILE A 191 0.82 5.30 24.93
N SER A 192 -0.33 4.66 24.74
CA SER A 192 -1.38 4.59 25.75
C SER A 192 -1.02 3.71 26.94
N ASP A 193 -0.20 2.68 26.76
CA ASP A 193 0.26 1.82 27.86
C ASP A 193 1.59 2.29 28.49
N GLY A 194 2.11 3.44 28.06
CA GLY A 194 3.31 4.05 28.60
C GLY A 194 4.63 3.37 28.23
N THR A 195 4.60 2.42 27.28
CA THR A 195 5.83 1.78 26.77
C THR A 195 6.70 2.77 25.99
N GLY A 196 6.08 3.75 25.35
CA GLY A 196 6.79 4.79 24.60
C GLY A 196 6.05 6.11 24.53
N PHE A 197 6.69 7.08 23.90
CA PHE A 197 6.17 8.43 23.70
C PHE A 197 6.38 8.87 22.25
N LYS A 198 5.57 9.82 21.79
CA LYS A 198 5.73 10.39 20.45
C LYS A 198 6.99 11.24 20.37
N ILE A 199 7.85 10.95 19.37
CA ILE A 199 8.99 11.81 19.00
C ILE A 199 8.56 12.78 17.89
N ALA A 200 8.13 12.25 16.73
CA ALA A 200 7.82 13.06 15.56
C ALA A 200 6.75 12.41 14.66
N ASP A 201 5.96 13.25 13.99
CA ASP A 201 5.11 12.89 12.86
C ASP A 201 5.88 13.18 11.55
N TYR A 202 7.09 12.62 11.45
CA TYR A 202 8.13 12.95 10.48
C TYR A 202 7.66 12.86 9.02
N VAL A 203 6.72 11.95 8.70
CA VAL A 203 6.18 11.83 7.34
C VAL A 203 5.49 13.13 6.92
N GLY A 204 4.61 13.65 7.77
CA GLY A 204 3.89 14.90 7.51
C GLY A 204 4.76 16.16 7.59
N GLU A 205 5.93 16.08 8.24
CA GLU A 205 6.92 17.15 8.26
C GLU A 205 7.71 17.19 6.94
N VAL A 206 8.01 16.05 6.33
CA VAL A 206 8.70 15.95 5.05
C VAL A 206 7.75 16.23 3.89
N ASN A 207 6.55 15.67 3.92
CA ASN A 207 5.52 15.89 2.90
C ASN A 207 4.13 15.92 3.54
N PRO A 208 3.41 17.06 3.48
CA PRO A 208 2.13 17.22 4.17
C PRO A 208 0.96 16.43 3.55
N ASP A 209 1.12 15.90 2.33
CA ASP A 209 0.13 15.07 1.62
C ASP A 209 0.84 14.01 0.77
N LEU A 210 1.33 12.96 1.43
CA LEU A 210 2.13 11.92 0.80
C LEU A 210 1.27 10.76 0.32
N LEU A 211 1.41 10.32 -0.93
CA LEU A 211 0.92 9.01 -1.38
C LEU A 211 1.72 7.92 -0.67
N ALA A 212 1.11 7.28 0.30
CA ALA A 212 1.78 6.31 1.16
C ALA A 212 1.82 4.92 0.54
N VAL A 213 0.67 4.48 0.04
CA VAL A 213 0.49 3.15 -0.55
C VAL A 213 -0.25 3.29 -1.88
N LEU A 214 0.14 2.48 -2.83
CA LEU A 214 -0.49 2.34 -4.13
C LEU A 214 -0.71 0.87 -4.49
N TRP A 215 -1.52 0.64 -5.52
CA TRP A 215 -1.70 -0.66 -6.14
C TRP A 215 -0.86 -0.73 -7.41
N MET A 216 -0.09 -1.77 -7.53
CA MET A 216 0.77 -2.01 -8.70
C MET A 216 0.45 -3.34 -9.37
N ALA A 217 0.77 -3.42 -10.64
CA ALA A 217 0.69 -4.63 -11.46
C ALA A 217 1.90 -4.69 -12.39
N ARG A 218 2.14 -5.85 -13.01
CA ARG A 218 3.03 -5.92 -14.15
C ARG A 218 2.43 -5.13 -15.32
N ARG A 219 3.25 -4.37 -16.02
CA ARG A 219 2.82 -3.57 -17.18
C ARG A 219 2.17 -4.42 -18.25
N ASP A 220 2.82 -5.53 -18.62
CA ASP A 220 2.31 -6.45 -19.67
C ASP A 220 0.94 -7.03 -19.28
N TRP A 221 0.74 -7.39 -18.01
CA TRP A 221 -0.56 -7.84 -17.53
C TRP A 221 -1.61 -6.73 -17.58
N ALA A 222 -1.28 -5.53 -17.13
CA ALA A 222 -2.21 -4.40 -17.11
C ALA A 222 -2.64 -4.00 -18.53
N GLU A 223 -1.71 -4.01 -19.50
CA GLU A 223 -1.96 -3.74 -20.91
C GLU A 223 -2.79 -4.83 -21.57
N ALA A 224 -2.58 -6.10 -21.21
CA ALA A 224 -3.38 -7.22 -21.70
C ALA A 224 -4.78 -7.30 -21.04
N ASN A 225 -4.96 -6.73 -19.85
CA ASN A 225 -6.19 -6.81 -19.05
C ASN A 225 -6.74 -5.44 -18.63
N PRO A 226 -6.92 -4.47 -19.55
CA PRO A 226 -7.33 -3.11 -19.18
C PRO A 226 -8.74 -3.06 -18.57
N ALA A 227 -9.61 -4.03 -18.90
CA ALA A 227 -10.94 -4.16 -18.28
C ALA A 227 -10.82 -4.54 -16.79
N ALA A 228 -9.91 -5.44 -16.43
CA ALA A 228 -9.68 -5.82 -15.05
C ALA A 228 -9.13 -4.65 -14.22
N VAL A 229 -8.18 -3.87 -14.79
CA VAL A 229 -7.64 -2.68 -14.12
C VAL A 229 -8.74 -1.64 -13.89
N ARG A 230 -9.58 -1.36 -14.89
CA ARG A 230 -10.71 -0.43 -14.73
C ARG A 230 -11.72 -0.92 -13.71
N ALA A 231 -12.06 -2.21 -13.72
CA ALA A 231 -12.98 -2.83 -12.76
C ALA A 231 -12.44 -2.73 -11.33
N PHE A 232 -11.14 -3.02 -11.12
CA PHE A 232 -10.48 -2.85 -9.84
C PHE A 232 -10.56 -1.39 -9.36
N ARG A 233 -10.19 -0.43 -10.20
CA ARG A 233 -10.21 1.01 -9.85
C ARG A 233 -11.61 1.47 -9.48
N ALA A 234 -12.63 1.06 -10.24
CA ALA A 234 -14.03 1.44 -9.98
C ALA A 234 -14.55 0.84 -8.67
N ALA A 235 -14.32 -0.45 -8.43
CA ALA A 235 -14.70 -1.12 -7.18
C ALA A 235 -14.00 -0.50 -5.95
N TYR A 236 -12.71 -0.19 -6.10
CA TYR A 236 -11.92 0.41 -5.04
C TYR A 236 -12.35 1.85 -4.74
N ALA A 237 -12.64 2.66 -5.78
CA ALA A 237 -13.16 4.01 -5.62
C ALA A 237 -14.52 4.02 -4.90
N GLU A 238 -15.44 3.13 -5.29
CA GLU A 238 -16.74 2.98 -4.60
C GLU A 238 -16.55 2.58 -3.13
N ALA A 239 -15.60 1.68 -2.85
CA ALA A 239 -15.29 1.29 -1.48
C ALA A 239 -14.71 2.45 -0.65
N ILE A 240 -13.87 3.30 -1.23
CA ILE A 240 -13.37 4.52 -0.57
C ILE A 240 -14.52 5.45 -0.19
N GLU A 241 -15.44 5.73 -1.13
CA GLU A 241 -16.61 6.55 -0.86
C GLU A 241 -17.51 5.94 0.22
N TRP A 242 -17.68 4.61 0.18
CA TRP A 242 -18.45 3.90 1.18
C TRP A 242 -17.79 3.98 2.57
N CYS A 243 -16.47 3.82 2.67
CA CYS A 243 -15.70 3.98 3.91
C CYS A 243 -15.90 5.37 4.52
N ALA A 244 -15.84 6.42 3.70
CA ALA A 244 -16.02 7.79 4.15
C ALA A 244 -17.43 8.03 4.74
N LYS A 245 -18.47 7.39 4.19
CA LYS A 245 -19.87 7.49 4.65
C LYS A 245 -20.17 6.57 5.84
N ASN A 246 -19.38 5.50 6.03
CA ASN A 246 -19.64 4.44 7.01
C ASN A 246 -18.37 4.08 7.84
N PRO A 247 -17.76 5.05 8.55
CA PRO A 247 -16.47 4.83 9.20
C PRO A 247 -16.50 3.71 10.26
N GLU A 248 -17.55 3.62 11.07
CA GLU A 248 -17.65 2.60 12.12
C GLU A 248 -17.87 1.19 11.54
N GLU A 249 -18.65 1.06 10.46
CA GLU A 249 -18.81 -0.23 9.80
C GLU A 249 -17.54 -0.64 9.05
N SER A 250 -16.80 0.32 8.49
CA SER A 250 -15.49 0.10 7.89
C SER A 250 -14.50 -0.49 8.91
N LYS A 251 -14.48 0.01 10.15
CA LYS A 251 -13.67 -0.55 11.25
C LYS A 251 -14.09 -1.97 11.60
N LYS A 252 -15.39 -2.30 11.60
CA LYS A 252 -15.87 -3.67 11.83
C LYS A 252 -15.42 -4.63 10.73
N ILE A 253 -15.52 -4.20 9.47
CA ILE A 253 -15.03 -4.98 8.33
C ILE A 253 -13.50 -5.12 8.43
N GLN A 254 -12.76 -4.06 8.75
CA GLN A 254 -11.32 -4.13 8.98
C GLN A 254 -10.98 -5.18 10.04
N ALA A 255 -11.69 -5.18 11.19
CA ALA A 255 -11.47 -6.16 12.26
C ALA A 255 -11.72 -7.60 11.81
N LYS A 256 -12.71 -7.85 10.93
CA LYS A 256 -12.97 -9.16 10.34
C LYS A 256 -11.77 -9.71 9.56
N TYR A 257 -11.06 -8.85 8.81
CA TYR A 257 -9.93 -9.26 7.97
C TYR A 257 -8.58 -9.23 8.68
N LEU A 258 -8.40 -8.32 9.62
CA LEU A 258 -7.11 -8.09 10.27
C LEU A 258 -7.02 -8.68 11.70
N GLY A 259 -8.16 -8.96 12.35
CA GLY A 259 -8.23 -9.32 13.77
C GLY A 259 -8.20 -8.11 14.71
N PHE A 260 -8.15 -6.88 14.18
CA PHE A 260 -8.19 -5.63 14.95
C PHE A 260 -8.86 -4.52 14.15
N ALA A 261 -9.34 -3.48 14.83
CA ALA A 261 -9.75 -2.22 14.22
C ALA A 261 -8.77 -1.11 14.59
N SER A 262 -8.39 -0.30 13.59
CA SER A 262 -7.59 0.90 13.84
C SER A 262 -8.47 1.99 14.48
N PRO A 263 -8.00 2.70 15.52
CA PRO A 263 -8.72 3.83 16.10
C PRO A 263 -8.86 4.98 15.08
N VAL A 264 -7.88 5.13 14.20
CA VAL A 264 -7.84 6.14 13.15
C VAL A 264 -7.75 5.44 11.79
N LEU A 265 -8.62 5.83 10.86
CA LEU A 265 -8.54 5.37 9.48
C LEU A 265 -7.63 6.30 8.68
N PRO A 266 -6.82 5.75 7.74
CA PRO A 266 -6.06 6.53 6.78
C PRO A 266 -6.96 7.37 5.88
N ASP A 267 -6.39 8.40 5.27
CA ASP A 267 -6.98 9.02 4.08
C ASP A 267 -6.80 8.10 2.88
N TYR A 268 -7.87 7.77 2.19
CA TYR A 268 -7.84 6.88 1.03
C TYR A 268 -7.99 7.68 -0.26
N GLY A 269 -7.39 7.19 -1.35
CA GLY A 269 -7.52 7.82 -2.65
C GLY A 269 -7.08 6.90 -3.78
N VAL A 270 -7.90 6.82 -4.85
CA VAL A 270 -7.64 5.98 -6.02
C VAL A 270 -6.66 6.63 -7.00
N GLU A 271 -6.46 7.94 -6.92
CA GLU A 271 -5.61 8.68 -7.84
C GLU A 271 -4.12 8.56 -7.46
N VAL A 272 -3.28 8.39 -8.50
CA VAL A 272 -1.82 8.50 -8.42
C VAL A 272 -1.43 9.66 -9.33
N LYS A 273 -0.94 10.73 -8.76
CA LYS A 273 -0.39 11.87 -9.51
C LYS A 273 1.06 11.58 -9.88
N LEU A 274 1.50 12.05 -11.04
CA LEU A 274 2.89 11.92 -11.43
C LEU A 274 3.83 12.54 -10.38
N SER A 275 3.43 13.69 -9.82
CA SER A 275 4.16 14.38 -8.75
C SER A 275 4.33 13.54 -7.47
N ASP A 276 3.47 12.56 -7.22
CA ASP A 276 3.63 11.64 -6.08
C ASP A 276 4.87 10.75 -6.27
N VAL A 277 5.13 10.31 -7.50
CA VAL A 277 6.29 9.46 -7.83
C VAL A 277 7.56 10.31 -8.01
N GLU A 278 7.45 11.48 -8.64
CA GLU A 278 8.54 12.44 -8.79
C GLU A 278 9.13 12.88 -7.45
N PHE A 279 8.26 13.06 -6.45
CA PHE A 279 8.70 13.38 -5.08
C PHE A 279 9.66 12.30 -4.54
N PHE A 280 9.33 11.03 -4.68
CA PHE A 280 10.17 9.94 -4.20
C PHE A 280 11.43 9.76 -5.06
N GLU A 281 11.35 9.95 -6.37
CA GLU A 281 12.54 9.93 -7.24
C GLU A 281 13.57 10.94 -6.77
N LYS A 282 13.13 12.16 -6.44
CA LYS A 282 14.00 13.20 -5.90
C LYS A 282 14.58 12.81 -4.54
N VAL A 283 13.73 12.32 -3.60
CA VAL A 283 14.16 11.91 -2.26
C VAL A 283 15.20 10.79 -2.33
N GLU A 284 14.96 9.75 -3.12
CA GLU A 284 15.86 8.62 -3.23
C GLU A 284 17.20 9.00 -3.90
N ARG A 285 17.18 9.92 -4.84
CA ARG A 285 18.43 10.48 -5.40
C ARG A 285 19.20 11.30 -4.39
N GLU A 286 18.52 12.15 -3.61
CA GLU A 286 19.16 12.92 -2.53
C GLU A 286 19.78 11.99 -1.45
N LEU A 287 19.15 10.86 -1.17
CA LEU A 287 19.65 9.85 -0.23
C LEU A 287 20.67 8.89 -0.87
N GLY A 288 20.97 9.02 -2.16
CA GLY A 288 21.89 8.15 -2.89
C GLY A 288 21.41 6.71 -3.08
N LYS A 289 20.08 6.49 -3.04
CA LYS A 289 19.45 5.17 -3.20
C LYS A 289 19.17 4.81 -4.66
N LEU A 290 18.90 5.78 -5.51
CA LEU A 290 18.83 5.63 -6.97
C LEU A 290 20.17 6.04 -7.60
N ARG A 291 20.69 5.20 -8.49
CA ARG A 291 21.95 5.41 -9.20
C ARG A 291 21.82 6.36 -10.39
N ALA A 292 20.63 6.33 -11.02
CA ALA A 292 20.32 7.14 -12.21
C ALA A 292 18.87 7.67 -12.13
N PRO A 293 18.57 8.78 -12.86
CA PRO A 293 17.20 9.26 -13.00
C PRO A 293 16.29 8.19 -13.62
N VAL A 294 15.08 8.04 -13.08
CA VAL A 294 14.06 7.16 -13.58
C VAL A 294 12.99 7.95 -14.32
N ASP A 295 12.58 7.51 -15.51
CA ASP A 295 11.46 8.11 -16.24
C ASP A 295 10.14 7.76 -15.58
N VAL A 296 9.74 8.58 -14.61
CA VAL A 296 8.54 8.37 -13.79
C VAL A 296 7.24 8.42 -14.61
N SER A 297 7.25 9.05 -15.81
CA SER A 297 6.06 9.13 -16.68
C SER A 297 5.57 7.74 -17.13
N LYS A 298 6.45 6.77 -17.12
CA LYS A 298 6.17 5.37 -17.46
C LYS A 298 5.68 4.55 -16.27
N LEU A 299 5.74 5.06 -15.06
CA LEU A 299 5.43 4.28 -13.86
C LEU A 299 3.97 4.36 -13.42
N VAL A 300 3.18 5.24 -14.03
CA VAL A 300 1.75 5.38 -13.78
C VAL A 300 0.99 4.88 -14.99
N TRP A 301 0.09 3.93 -14.78
CA TRP A 301 -0.80 3.39 -15.82
C TRP A 301 -1.88 4.43 -16.19
N LYS A 302 -2.14 4.61 -17.51
CA LYS A 302 -3.04 5.64 -18.06
C LYS A 302 -4.39 5.05 -18.46
#